data_1ff541f7af0f715a351b524505a37c56
#
_entry.id   1ff541f7af0f715a351b524505a37c56
#
_cell.length_a   1.000
_cell.length_b   1.000
_cell.length_c   1.000
_cell.angle_alpha   90.00
_cell.angle_beta   90.00
_cell.angle_gamma   90.00
#
_symmetry.space_group_name_H-M   'P 1'
#
loop_
_entity.id
_entity.type
_entity.pdbx_description
1 polymer ?
#
loop_
_entity_poly.entity_id
_entity_poly.type
_entity_poly.pdbx_seq_one_letter_code
_entity_poly.pdbx_strand_id
1 'polypeptide(L)'
;MQIIFGIDAAEQKKNRQVPVMWDSDKLVNGHTLLVGMSGSGKTYTLRKMISHMLQSCGGHIPRIHIFDVHGDLSIPGASEVRFSERTNYGLNPLRVNPDPHFGGVRKRVQSFLATMNRSMRQMGPKQEACLRNVLNDVYAQYGFRQEDPSTWIVEEGAAVVMTDGNDDRLFIDVPKGEKDEAKALGARWSSAPLYSWWVPQIEYQGAITRWPPKLMGRAHPSIRDALRMAQNILQQSFLGSGAEAVTYLEVANRAAQGHRKKVIQALRKGQSQFDEEAEKSELDKSKRKAIDSYTAYIDAITTGKELDSLMRYDSTDVLKSVVDRLQNLEAIGIFKSGIPPFDPTNPVWRYNIHALSMEERKLIVLFRLEELFLAAVERGEQDHIVDVVILDEAHIYADDDPESPINRIAKEARKFGLMLVAASQSPTHFPEDFVASVATKIVLGIDEMYWRQSATKLRLREDALAWVTPTKTMLVQLKMKGETQNDWFWCTIA
;
A
#
# COMPACT_ATOMS: atom_id res chain seq x y z
N MET A 1 -26.74 13.04 14.00
CA MET A 1 -27.08 12.21 12.81
C MET A 1 -27.98 11.06 13.25
N GLN A 2 -29.06 10.75 12.54
CA GLN A 2 -30.03 9.74 12.93
C GLN A 2 -30.37 8.78 11.78
N ILE A 3 -30.55 7.49 12.08
CA ILE A 3 -30.93 6.45 11.11
C ILE A 3 -32.06 5.62 11.75
N ILE A 4 -33.16 5.47 11.03
CA ILE A 4 -34.27 4.62 11.43
C ILE A 4 -34.12 3.26 10.73
N PHE A 5 -33.91 2.19 11.50
CA PHE A 5 -33.78 0.84 10.95
C PHE A 5 -35.15 0.22 10.65
N GLY A 6 -36.06 0.30 11.59
CA GLY A 6 -37.40 -0.26 11.47
C GLY A 6 -38.20 0.03 12.72
N ILE A 7 -39.25 -0.74 12.95
CA ILE A 7 -40.15 -0.63 14.10
C ILE A 7 -39.85 -1.78 15.04
N ASP A 8 -39.83 -1.51 16.36
CA ASP A 8 -39.68 -2.54 17.38
C ASP A 8 -40.85 -3.53 17.32
N ALA A 9 -40.54 -4.81 17.08
CA ALA A 9 -41.55 -5.86 16.88
C ALA A 9 -42.36 -6.18 18.19
N ALA A 10 -41.75 -5.96 19.37
CA ALA A 10 -42.43 -6.17 20.63
C ALA A 10 -43.45 -5.06 20.90
N GLU A 11 -43.11 -3.81 20.60
CA GLU A 11 -44.04 -2.68 20.73
C GLU A 11 -45.10 -2.69 19.61
N GLN A 12 -44.75 -3.14 18.42
CA GLN A 12 -45.71 -3.30 17.32
C GLN A 12 -46.81 -4.30 17.64
N LYS A 13 -46.51 -5.40 18.35
CA LYS A 13 -47.52 -6.35 18.88
C LYS A 13 -48.46 -5.70 19.86
N LYS A 14 -48.07 -4.61 20.48
CA LYS A 14 -48.91 -3.79 21.41
C LYS A 14 -49.58 -2.63 20.67
N ASN A 15 -49.64 -2.64 19.36
CA ASN A 15 -50.14 -1.56 18.48
C ASN A 15 -49.44 -0.22 18.69
N ARG A 16 -48.15 -0.23 19.09
CA ARG A 16 -47.32 0.95 19.21
C ARG A 16 -46.23 0.95 18.12
N GLN A 17 -46.13 2.01 17.38
CA GLN A 17 -45.07 2.18 16.37
C GLN A 17 -43.87 2.89 16.98
N VAL A 18 -42.99 2.15 17.64
CA VAL A 18 -41.75 2.67 18.23
C VAL A 18 -40.57 2.41 17.25
N PRO A 19 -39.97 3.45 16.68
CA PRO A 19 -38.85 3.25 15.77
C PRO A 19 -37.60 2.84 16.51
N VAL A 20 -36.87 1.87 15.97
CA VAL A 20 -35.51 1.56 16.41
C VAL A 20 -34.55 2.51 15.66
N MET A 21 -34.02 3.44 16.43
CA MET A 21 -33.29 4.57 15.91
C MET A 21 -31.82 4.55 16.34
N TRP A 22 -30.94 4.61 15.40
CA TRP A 22 -29.53 4.89 15.60
C TRP A 22 -29.33 6.41 15.71
N ASP A 23 -28.60 6.85 16.74
CA ASP A 23 -28.34 8.25 16.99
C ASP A 23 -26.85 8.42 17.36
N SER A 24 -26.08 9.16 16.52
CA SER A 24 -24.64 9.35 16.70
C SER A 24 -24.27 9.89 18.08
N ASP A 25 -25.14 10.71 18.67
CA ASP A 25 -24.85 11.39 19.92
C ASP A 25 -25.03 10.49 21.14
N LYS A 26 -25.85 9.45 20.99
CA LYS A 26 -26.19 8.50 22.05
C LYS A 26 -25.31 7.26 22.05
N LEU A 27 -24.72 6.90 20.92
CA LEU A 27 -23.93 5.67 20.77
C LEU A 27 -22.49 5.84 21.25
N VAL A 28 -21.87 4.74 21.69
CA VAL A 28 -20.45 4.71 22.08
C VAL A 28 -19.56 5.11 20.91
N ASN A 29 -19.87 4.67 19.69
CA ASN A 29 -19.23 5.09 18.44
C ASN A 29 -20.19 4.87 17.25
N GLY A 30 -19.79 5.36 16.06
CA GLY A 30 -20.59 5.19 14.84
C GLY A 30 -20.33 3.88 14.09
N HIS A 31 -19.33 3.08 14.49
CA HIS A 31 -18.95 1.90 13.73
C HIS A 31 -20.07 0.87 13.69
N THR A 32 -20.30 0.32 12.50
CA THR A 32 -21.43 -0.58 12.23
C THR A 32 -20.96 -1.85 11.53
N LEU A 33 -21.40 -3.00 12.01
CA LEU A 33 -21.28 -4.30 11.36
C LEU A 33 -22.65 -4.74 10.85
N LEU A 34 -22.80 -4.87 9.53
CA LEU A 34 -24.00 -5.35 8.86
C LEU A 34 -23.74 -6.76 8.34
N VAL A 35 -24.46 -7.74 8.83
CA VAL A 35 -24.31 -9.12 8.39
C VAL A 35 -25.59 -9.68 7.79
N GLY A 36 -25.43 -10.43 6.69
CA GLY A 36 -26.54 -11.08 6.03
C GLY A 36 -26.11 -11.85 4.79
N MET A 37 -26.73 -12.99 4.55
CA MET A 37 -26.49 -13.80 3.34
C MET A 37 -26.85 -13.05 2.06
N SER A 38 -26.52 -13.63 0.91
CA SER A 38 -26.94 -13.07 -0.39
C SER A 38 -28.46 -12.97 -0.47
N GLY A 39 -28.98 -11.85 -0.99
CA GLY A 39 -30.42 -11.60 -1.08
C GLY A 39 -31.11 -11.19 0.23
N SER A 40 -30.40 -11.07 1.35
CA SER A 40 -31.01 -10.66 2.64
C SER A 40 -31.35 -9.17 2.74
N GLY A 41 -30.99 -8.35 1.75
CA GLY A 41 -31.30 -6.92 1.74
C GLY A 41 -30.13 -6.02 2.21
N LYS A 42 -28.88 -6.50 2.24
CA LYS A 42 -27.70 -5.69 2.62
C LYS A 42 -27.61 -4.38 1.82
N THR A 43 -27.61 -4.48 0.49
CA THR A 43 -27.51 -3.32 -0.41
C THR A 43 -28.66 -2.33 -0.19
N TYR A 44 -29.88 -2.82 0.01
CA TYR A 44 -31.04 -1.97 0.35
C TYR A 44 -30.84 -1.24 1.68
N THR A 45 -30.41 -1.96 2.70
CA THR A 45 -30.17 -1.37 4.04
C THR A 45 -29.06 -0.33 4.00
N LEU A 46 -27.96 -0.60 3.28
CA LEU A 46 -26.88 0.38 3.09
C LEU A 46 -27.38 1.65 2.37
N ARG A 47 -28.18 1.52 1.31
CA ARG A 47 -28.77 2.69 0.62
C ARG A 47 -29.67 3.50 1.54
N LYS A 48 -30.51 2.82 2.35
CA LYS A 48 -31.38 3.46 3.33
C LYS A 48 -30.57 4.22 4.38
N MET A 49 -29.49 3.59 4.91
CA MET A 49 -28.57 4.22 5.86
C MET A 49 -27.93 5.48 5.27
N ILE A 50 -27.40 5.42 4.04
CA ILE A 50 -26.78 6.57 3.36
C ILE A 50 -27.79 7.69 3.20
N SER A 51 -29.02 7.40 2.74
CA SER A 51 -30.08 8.39 2.57
C SER A 51 -30.41 9.09 3.89
N HIS A 52 -30.56 8.34 4.96
CA HIS A 52 -30.83 8.89 6.29
C HIS A 52 -29.66 9.72 6.83
N MET A 53 -28.40 9.29 6.61
CA MET A 53 -27.22 10.04 7.01
C MET A 53 -27.20 11.42 6.34
N LEU A 54 -27.51 11.49 5.04
CA LEU A 54 -27.51 12.75 4.28
C LEU A 54 -28.67 13.65 4.68
N GLN A 55 -29.84 13.09 5.05
CA GLN A 55 -31.03 13.85 5.43
C GLN A 55 -31.00 14.35 6.88
N SER A 56 -30.34 13.63 7.80
CA SER A 56 -30.38 13.88 9.24
C SER A 56 -29.04 14.33 9.84
N CYS A 57 -28.19 14.95 9.04
CA CYS A 57 -26.83 15.31 9.42
C CYS A 57 -26.69 16.58 10.29
N GLY A 58 -27.77 17.26 10.62
CA GLY A 58 -27.73 18.44 11.52
C GLY A 58 -26.88 19.61 11.00
N GLY A 59 -26.70 19.72 9.69
CA GLY A 59 -25.86 20.78 9.06
C GLY A 59 -24.42 20.36 8.78
N HIS A 60 -23.95 19.25 9.34
CA HIS A 60 -22.60 18.70 9.08
C HIS A 60 -22.73 17.46 8.19
N ILE A 61 -22.71 17.68 6.87
CA ILE A 61 -22.81 16.59 5.88
C ILE A 61 -21.50 15.82 5.86
N PRO A 62 -21.47 14.54 6.26
CA PRO A 62 -20.25 13.75 6.22
C PRO A 62 -19.88 13.41 4.79
N ARG A 63 -18.58 13.21 4.54
CA ARG A 63 -18.11 12.59 3.31
C ARG A 63 -18.26 11.09 3.39
N ILE A 64 -18.97 10.49 2.47
CA ILE A 64 -19.25 9.06 2.44
C ILE A 64 -18.41 8.40 1.34
N HIS A 65 -17.50 7.51 1.73
CA HIS A 65 -16.65 6.72 0.85
C HIS A 65 -17.22 5.31 0.71
N ILE A 66 -17.72 4.93 -0.46
CA ILE A 66 -18.33 3.64 -0.73
C ILE A 66 -17.40 2.79 -1.59
N PHE A 67 -16.89 1.68 -1.05
CA PHE A 67 -16.13 0.70 -1.81
C PHE A 67 -17.06 -0.40 -2.30
N ASP A 68 -17.44 -0.31 -3.57
CA ASP A 68 -18.44 -1.18 -4.19
C ASP A 68 -17.77 -2.29 -5.00
N VAL A 69 -17.84 -3.49 -4.45
CA VAL A 69 -17.20 -4.70 -5.00
C VAL A 69 -18.01 -5.29 -6.17
N HIS A 70 -19.36 -5.22 -6.08
CA HIS A 70 -20.25 -5.85 -7.05
C HIS A 70 -20.73 -4.89 -8.14
N GLY A 71 -20.59 -3.58 -7.93
CA GLY A 71 -21.08 -2.55 -8.86
C GLY A 71 -22.60 -2.31 -8.75
N ASP A 72 -23.25 -2.83 -7.71
CA ASP A 72 -24.69 -2.75 -7.51
C ASP A 72 -25.12 -1.72 -6.45
N LEU A 73 -24.18 -1.19 -5.65
CA LEU A 73 -24.46 -0.15 -4.64
C LEU A 73 -24.49 1.26 -5.28
N SER A 74 -25.39 1.46 -6.25
CA SER A 74 -25.60 2.74 -6.88
C SER A 74 -26.40 3.68 -5.98
N ILE A 75 -25.89 4.90 -5.79
CA ILE A 75 -26.54 6.01 -5.05
C ILE A 75 -26.82 7.11 -6.04
N PRO A 76 -28.07 7.57 -6.20
CA PRO A 76 -28.40 8.66 -7.08
C PRO A 76 -27.62 9.93 -6.73
N GLY A 77 -26.99 10.55 -7.73
CA GLY A 77 -26.21 11.77 -7.54
C GLY A 77 -24.83 11.60 -6.93
N ALA A 78 -24.37 10.37 -6.64
CA ALA A 78 -23.02 10.13 -6.15
C ALA A 78 -21.95 10.43 -7.21
N SER A 79 -20.79 10.93 -6.77
CA SER A 79 -19.60 10.99 -7.62
C SER A 79 -18.99 9.59 -7.73
N GLU A 80 -19.17 8.94 -8.87
CA GLU A 80 -18.67 7.60 -9.15
C GLU A 80 -17.37 7.64 -9.94
N VAL A 81 -16.38 6.89 -9.46
CA VAL A 81 -15.12 6.67 -10.17
C VAL A 81 -14.88 5.15 -10.30
N ARG A 82 -14.71 4.70 -11.55
CA ARG A 82 -14.42 3.31 -11.85
C ARG A 82 -12.91 3.10 -11.88
N PHE A 83 -12.43 2.10 -11.14
CA PHE A 83 -11.03 1.69 -11.16
C PHE A 83 -10.82 0.48 -12.08
N SER A 84 -9.86 0.60 -12.98
CA SER A 84 -9.41 -0.49 -13.84
C SER A 84 -7.99 -0.24 -14.35
N GLU A 85 -7.35 -1.24 -14.90
CA GLU A 85 -6.04 -1.11 -15.56
C GLU A 85 -6.01 -0.08 -16.70
N ARG A 86 -7.17 0.17 -17.35
CA ARG A 86 -7.30 1.06 -18.53
C ARG A 86 -7.49 2.54 -18.17
N THR A 87 -7.77 2.87 -16.92
CA THR A 87 -7.94 4.26 -16.49
C THR A 87 -6.58 4.97 -16.45
N ASN A 88 -6.55 6.27 -16.71
CA ASN A 88 -5.34 7.10 -16.61
C ASN A 88 -5.11 7.68 -15.20
N TYR A 89 -5.98 7.36 -14.26
CA TYR A 89 -5.92 7.69 -12.85
C TYR A 89 -5.93 6.42 -12.00
N GLY A 90 -5.50 6.56 -10.76
CA GLY A 90 -5.43 5.45 -9.82
C GLY A 90 -5.06 5.91 -8.42
N LEU A 91 -4.42 5.03 -7.66
CA LEU A 91 -3.87 5.32 -6.35
C LEU A 91 -2.35 5.45 -6.46
N ASN A 92 -1.77 6.46 -5.83
CA ASN A 92 -0.33 6.50 -5.63
C ASN A 92 0.01 6.11 -4.18
N PRO A 93 0.42 4.85 -3.94
CA PRO A 93 0.70 4.38 -2.58
C PRO A 93 1.98 4.97 -1.99
N LEU A 94 2.76 5.71 -2.78
CA LEU A 94 3.98 6.40 -2.35
C LEU A 94 3.75 7.90 -2.10
N ARG A 95 2.52 8.37 -2.10
CA ARG A 95 2.21 9.76 -1.77
C ARG A 95 2.53 10.04 -0.30
N VAL A 96 3.40 11.01 -0.05
CA VAL A 96 3.80 11.43 1.31
C VAL A 96 2.72 12.35 1.89
N ASN A 97 2.32 12.10 3.12
CA ASN A 97 1.55 13.05 3.91
C ASN A 97 2.50 14.15 4.41
N PRO A 98 2.21 15.45 4.18
CA PRO A 98 3.11 16.55 4.54
C PRO A 98 3.12 16.89 6.03
N ASP A 99 2.24 16.32 6.85
CA ASP A 99 2.19 16.60 8.28
C ASP A 99 3.49 16.21 9.01
N PRO A 100 4.14 17.12 9.76
CA PRO A 100 5.42 16.84 10.41
C PRO A 100 5.34 15.81 11.53
N HIS A 101 4.15 15.60 12.14
CA HIS A 101 3.96 14.65 13.25
C HIS A 101 3.38 13.31 12.77
N PHE A 102 2.44 13.33 11.82
CA PHE A 102 1.71 12.16 11.36
C PHE A 102 2.15 11.67 9.98
N GLY A 103 2.89 12.47 9.23
CA GLY A 103 3.33 12.19 7.87
C GLY A 103 4.81 11.82 7.75
N GLY A 104 5.36 12.11 6.59
CA GLY A 104 6.76 11.98 6.23
C GLY A 104 7.12 10.68 5.52
N VAL A 105 8.29 10.72 4.92
CA VAL A 105 8.83 9.63 4.10
C VAL A 105 8.93 8.34 4.88
N ARG A 106 9.51 8.38 6.10
CA ARG A 106 9.69 7.19 6.94
C ARG A 106 8.37 6.46 7.22
N LYS A 107 7.34 7.21 7.63
CA LYS A 107 6.02 6.61 7.92
C LYS A 107 5.37 6.06 6.66
N ARG A 108 5.50 6.76 5.52
CA ARG A 108 4.97 6.28 4.26
C ARG A 108 5.62 4.98 3.81
N VAL A 109 6.95 4.88 3.91
CA VAL A 109 7.68 3.64 3.58
C VAL A 109 7.26 2.49 4.49
N GLN A 110 7.16 2.73 5.81
CA GLN A 110 6.70 1.69 6.76
C GLN A 110 5.29 1.20 6.44
N SER A 111 4.36 2.11 6.22
CA SER A 111 2.98 1.85 5.86
C SER A 111 2.88 1.07 4.54
N PHE A 112 3.63 1.48 3.53
CA PHE A 112 3.68 0.78 2.25
C PHE A 112 4.13 -0.68 2.42
N LEU A 113 5.23 -0.91 3.13
CA LEU A 113 5.75 -2.25 3.40
C LEU A 113 4.76 -3.12 4.20
N ALA A 114 4.13 -2.54 5.22
CA ALA A 114 3.11 -3.23 6.02
C ALA A 114 1.91 -3.65 5.17
N THR A 115 1.37 -2.74 4.35
CA THR A 115 0.22 -3.03 3.47
C THR A 115 0.57 -4.07 2.41
N MET A 116 1.78 -4.01 1.86
CA MET A 116 2.29 -5.02 0.93
C MET A 116 2.35 -6.41 1.57
N ASN A 117 2.89 -6.51 2.77
CA ASN A 117 3.00 -7.77 3.50
C ASN A 117 1.64 -8.37 3.90
N ARG A 118 0.61 -7.52 4.09
CA ARG A 118 -0.77 -7.95 4.37
C ARG A 118 -1.53 -8.40 3.11
N SER A 119 -1.26 -7.75 1.99
CA SER A 119 -2.06 -7.95 0.77
C SER A 119 -1.48 -8.96 -0.19
N MET A 120 -0.19 -9.24 -0.08
CA MET A 120 0.55 -10.14 -0.95
C MET A 120 1.35 -11.14 -0.12
N ARG A 121 2.07 -12.06 -0.79
CA ARG A 121 2.98 -12.96 -0.11
C ARG A 121 4.00 -12.16 0.72
N GLN A 122 4.11 -12.47 2.00
CA GLN A 122 5.03 -11.80 2.94
C GLN A 122 6.48 -11.82 2.45
N MET A 123 7.16 -10.70 2.60
CA MET A 123 8.58 -10.56 2.28
C MET A 123 9.45 -11.13 3.39
N GLY A 124 10.60 -11.71 3.00
CA GLY A 124 11.65 -12.00 3.97
C GLY A 124 12.33 -10.71 4.47
N PRO A 125 12.97 -10.75 5.65
CA PRO A 125 13.58 -9.55 6.26
C PRO A 125 14.58 -8.83 5.35
N LYS A 126 15.37 -9.57 4.57
CA LYS A 126 16.34 -9.00 3.62
C LYS A 126 15.66 -8.30 2.44
N GLN A 127 14.59 -8.89 1.90
CA GLN A 127 13.80 -8.28 0.83
C GLN A 127 13.14 -6.98 1.30
N GLU A 128 12.61 -6.99 2.51
CA GLU A 128 12.00 -5.80 3.11
C GLU A 128 13.02 -4.69 3.34
N ALA A 129 14.21 -5.01 3.86
CA ALA A 129 15.29 -4.04 4.03
C ALA A 129 15.76 -3.47 2.69
N CYS A 130 15.93 -4.32 1.68
CA CYS A 130 16.31 -3.89 0.33
C CYS A 130 15.24 -2.96 -0.28
N LEU A 131 13.96 -3.33 -0.23
CA LEU A 131 12.88 -2.49 -0.75
C LEU A 131 12.77 -1.16 0.00
N ARG A 132 12.96 -1.16 1.33
CA ARG A 132 13.01 0.07 2.14
C ARG A 132 14.11 1.01 1.66
N ASN A 133 15.30 0.49 1.40
CA ASN A 133 16.42 1.29 0.92
C ASN A 133 16.15 1.85 -0.48
N VAL A 134 15.63 1.03 -1.40
CA VAL A 134 15.22 1.48 -2.73
C VAL A 134 14.20 2.62 -2.64
N LEU A 135 13.18 2.49 -1.80
CA LEU A 135 12.15 3.52 -1.63
C LEU A 135 12.73 4.81 -1.04
N ASN A 136 13.60 4.71 -0.04
CA ASN A 136 14.27 5.90 0.53
C ASN A 136 15.09 6.63 -0.52
N ASP A 137 15.79 5.90 -1.40
CA ASP A 137 16.57 6.51 -2.47
C ASP A 137 15.69 7.15 -3.53
N VAL A 138 14.55 6.53 -3.85
CA VAL A 138 13.56 7.14 -4.75
C VAL A 138 13.05 8.46 -4.16
N TYR A 139 12.67 8.49 -2.89
CA TYR A 139 12.23 9.72 -2.26
C TYR A 139 13.31 10.79 -2.24
N ALA A 140 14.53 10.40 -1.89
CA ALA A 140 15.67 11.31 -1.90
C ALA A 140 15.94 11.90 -3.31
N GLN A 141 15.85 11.06 -4.36
CA GLN A 141 15.95 11.50 -5.76
C GLN A 141 14.87 12.52 -6.15
N TYR A 142 13.68 12.39 -5.58
CA TYR A 142 12.56 13.32 -5.78
C TYR A 142 12.60 14.54 -4.84
N GLY A 143 13.70 14.70 -4.10
CA GLY A 143 13.94 15.84 -3.22
C GLY A 143 13.20 15.79 -1.87
N PHE A 144 12.66 14.61 -1.49
CA PHE A 144 12.06 14.40 -0.18
C PHE A 144 13.14 13.98 0.82
N ARG A 145 13.31 14.75 1.88
CA ARG A 145 14.26 14.44 2.97
C ARG A 145 13.50 13.96 4.19
N GLN A 146 14.00 12.90 4.84
CA GLN A 146 13.34 12.34 6.03
C GLN A 146 13.31 13.32 7.21
N GLU A 147 14.36 14.12 7.35
CA GLU A 147 14.56 15.02 8.48
C GLU A 147 13.98 16.43 8.24
N ASP A 148 13.48 16.71 7.03
CA ASP A 148 13.02 18.03 6.65
C ASP A 148 11.56 18.00 6.15
N PRO A 149 10.59 18.29 7.04
CA PRO A 149 9.16 18.30 6.70
C PRO A 149 8.79 19.31 5.60
N SER A 150 9.57 20.38 5.41
CA SER A 150 9.31 21.36 4.34
C SER A 150 9.40 20.72 2.95
N THR A 151 10.18 19.64 2.83
CA THR A 151 10.33 18.89 1.58
C THR A 151 9.14 17.96 1.28
N TRP A 152 8.21 17.75 2.21
CA TRP A 152 7.06 16.84 2.04
C TRP A 152 5.86 17.52 1.37
N ILE A 153 5.86 18.85 1.35
CA ILE A 153 4.81 19.65 0.70
C ILE A 153 5.07 19.67 -0.81
N VAL A 154 4.10 19.22 -1.58
CA VAL A 154 4.12 19.24 -3.06
C VAL A 154 3.09 20.26 -3.54
N GLU A 155 3.59 21.39 -4.02
CA GLU A 155 2.77 22.41 -4.67
C GLU A 155 2.79 22.17 -6.18
N GLU A 156 1.65 22.33 -6.84
CA GLU A 156 1.56 22.21 -8.30
C GLU A 156 2.44 23.29 -8.95
N GLY A 157 3.39 22.84 -9.79
CA GLY A 157 4.32 23.73 -10.51
C GLY A 157 5.61 24.08 -9.74
N ALA A 158 5.79 23.63 -8.50
CA ALA A 158 7.05 23.80 -7.79
C ALA A 158 8.17 22.98 -8.48
N ALA A 159 9.30 23.61 -8.73
CA ALA A 159 10.48 22.97 -9.29
C ALA A 159 11.54 22.77 -8.20
N VAL A 160 12.15 21.59 -8.17
CA VAL A 160 13.22 21.24 -7.23
C VAL A 160 14.51 20.99 -8.01
N VAL A 161 15.63 21.42 -7.44
CA VAL A 161 16.94 21.12 -7.99
C VAL A 161 17.16 19.61 -7.94
N MET A 162 17.55 19.03 -9.08
CA MET A 162 17.79 17.60 -9.19
C MET A 162 19.13 17.23 -8.58
N THR A 163 19.13 16.42 -7.53
CA THR A 163 20.31 15.84 -6.87
C THR A 163 20.24 14.31 -6.84
N ASP A 164 21.30 13.65 -6.41
CA ASP A 164 21.35 12.17 -6.31
C ASP A 164 20.85 11.63 -4.94
N GLY A 165 20.21 12.45 -4.17
CA GLY A 165 19.65 12.06 -2.87
C GLY A 165 20.63 12.08 -1.70
N ASN A 166 21.95 12.03 -1.94
CA ASN A 166 22.98 12.25 -0.94
C ASN A 166 23.53 13.69 -1.01
N ASP A 167 22.95 14.53 -1.85
CA ASP A 167 23.40 15.90 -2.19
C ASP A 167 24.81 15.99 -2.75
N ASP A 168 25.45 14.88 -3.06
CA ASP A 168 26.82 14.86 -3.61
C ASP A 168 26.90 15.26 -5.09
N ARG A 169 25.81 15.01 -5.84
CA ARG A 169 25.73 15.27 -7.29
C ARG A 169 24.64 16.27 -7.59
N LEU A 170 25.07 17.37 -8.17
CA LEU A 170 24.18 18.39 -8.72
C LEU A 170 24.01 18.14 -10.22
N PHE A 171 22.79 17.91 -10.67
CA PHE A 171 22.51 17.78 -12.10
C PHE A 171 22.35 19.16 -12.72
N ILE A 172 22.93 19.34 -13.90
CA ILE A 172 22.95 20.60 -14.61
C ILE A 172 22.36 20.46 -16.02
N ASP A 173 21.74 21.51 -16.51
CA ASP A 173 21.09 21.53 -17.82
C ASP A 173 22.09 22.00 -18.89
N VAL A 174 22.76 21.03 -19.50
CA VAL A 174 23.78 21.27 -20.54
C VAL A 174 23.18 21.05 -21.93
N PRO A 175 23.17 22.06 -22.81
CA PRO A 175 22.72 21.92 -24.18
C PRO A 175 23.59 20.90 -24.94
N LYS A 176 22.98 20.16 -25.90
CA LYS A 176 23.66 19.11 -26.65
C LYS A 176 24.95 19.61 -27.39
N GLY A 177 24.96 20.87 -27.82
CA GLY A 177 26.11 21.47 -28.49
C GLY A 177 27.28 21.82 -27.57
N GLU A 178 27.07 21.88 -26.25
CA GLU A 178 28.05 22.34 -25.27
C GLU A 178 28.61 21.21 -24.38
N LYS A 179 28.29 19.96 -24.73
CA LYS A 179 28.65 18.76 -23.97
C LYS A 179 30.16 18.61 -23.74
N ASP A 180 30.98 18.96 -24.74
CA ASP A 180 32.43 18.79 -24.68
C ASP A 180 33.08 19.86 -23.80
N GLU A 181 32.52 21.08 -23.77
CA GLU A 181 32.93 22.12 -22.84
C GLU A 181 32.53 21.80 -21.40
N ALA A 182 31.31 21.30 -21.20
CA ALA A 182 30.85 20.87 -19.87
C ALA A 182 31.77 19.75 -19.32
N LYS A 183 32.13 18.79 -20.16
CA LYS A 183 33.06 17.72 -19.79
C LYS A 183 34.47 18.26 -19.46
N ALA A 184 34.95 19.22 -20.21
CA ALA A 184 36.25 19.86 -19.94
C ALA A 184 36.25 20.62 -18.59
N LEU A 185 35.10 21.13 -18.16
CA LEU A 185 34.95 21.81 -16.87
C LEU A 185 34.57 20.86 -15.72
N GLY A 186 34.67 19.52 -15.90
CA GLY A 186 34.48 18.53 -14.85
C GLY A 186 33.08 17.92 -14.80
N ALA A 187 32.16 18.31 -15.70
CA ALA A 187 30.85 17.67 -15.75
C ALA A 187 30.94 16.22 -16.22
N ARG A 188 30.20 15.36 -15.58
CA ARG A 188 30.13 13.92 -15.84
C ARG A 188 28.73 13.54 -16.35
N TRP A 189 28.70 12.62 -17.30
CA TRP A 189 27.42 12.13 -17.81
C TRP A 189 26.87 11.01 -16.95
N SER A 190 25.63 11.13 -16.49
CA SER A 190 24.87 10.04 -15.92
C SER A 190 24.08 9.36 -17.04
N SER A 191 24.31 8.07 -17.26
CA SER A 191 23.51 7.23 -18.16
C SER A 191 22.11 6.97 -17.57
N ALA A 192 21.42 5.94 -18.02
CA ALA A 192 20.09 5.61 -17.45
C ALA A 192 20.12 5.62 -15.91
N PRO A 193 19.08 6.10 -15.23
CA PRO A 193 17.81 6.61 -15.76
C PRO A 193 17.78 8.10 -16.05
N LEU A 194 18.77 8.85 -15.61
CA LEU A 194 18.71 10.30 -15.50
C LEU A 194 19.12 11.01 -16.79
N TYR A 195 19.91 10.34 -17.68
CA TYR A 195 20.39 10.89 -18.95
C TYR A 195 20.70 12.39 -18.86
N SER A 196 21.52 12.77 -17.88
CA SER A 196 21.80 14.16 -17.57
C SER A 196 23.26 14.38 -17.16
N TRP A 197 23.74 15.60 -17.38
CA TRP A 197 25.04 16.01 -16.88
C TRP A 197 24.97 16.33 -15.39
N TRP A 198 25.99 16.03 -14.64
CA TRP A 198 26.11 16.31 -13.24
C TRP A 198 27.54 16.69 -12.85
N VAL A 199 27.69 17.41 -11.77
CA VAL A 199 28.96 17.76 -11.11
C VAL A 199 28.82 17.45 -9.61
N PRO A 200 29.96 17.17 -8.91
CA PRO A 200 29.92 17.21 -7.43
C PRO A 200 29.44 18.59 -6.99
N GLN A 201 28.54 18.65 -6.01
CA GLN A 201 27.96 19.91 -5.57
C GLN A 201 29.02 20.90 -5.09
N ILE A 202 30.09 20.41 -4.48
CA ILE A 202 31.23 21.20 -4.02
C ILE A 202 32.02 21.81 -5.19
N GLU A 203 31.99 21.19 -6.39
CA GLU A 203 32.68 21.63 -7.59
C GLU A 203 31.83 22.57 -8.47
N TYR A 204 30.57 22.80 -8.11
CA TYR A 204 29.67 23.69 -8.84
C TYR A 204 30.01 25.15 -8.58
N GLN A 205 31.16 25.60 -9.09
CA GLN A 205 31.72 26.94 -8.92
C GLN A 205 32.43 27.43 -10.19
N GLY A 206 32.50 28.74 -10.39
CA GLY A 206 33.21 29.34 -11.54
C GLY A 206 32.51 29.11 -12.87
N ALA A 207 33.25 28.73 -13.92
CA ALA A 207 32.74 28.64 -15.30
C ALA A 207 31.62 27.59 -15.49
N ILE A 208 31.53 26.56 -14.64
CA ILE A 208 30.52 25.50 -14.71
C ILE A 208 29.13 26.02 -14.36
N THR A 209 29.02 27.12 -13.61
CA THR A 209 27.75 27.72 -13.18
C THR A 209 26.98 28.38 -14.31
N ARG A 210 27.59 28.50 -15.51
CA ARG A 210 26.87 28.95 -16.70
C ARG A 210 25.72 28.03 -17.11
N TRP A 211 25.77 26.74 -16.76
CA TRP A 211 24.68 25.82 -16.92
C TRP A 211 23.91 25.74 -15.60
N PRO A 212 22.64 26.19 -15.60
CA PRO A 212 21.87 26.21 -14.37
C PRO A 212 21.59 24.79 -13.85
N PRO A 213 21.34 24.62 -12.53
CA PRO A 213 20.87 23.36 -12.00
C PRO A 213 19.63 22.88 -12.70
N LYS A 214 19.58 21.61 -13.05
CA LYS A 214 18.41 21.00 -13.68
C LYS A 214 17.26 20.96 -12.70
N LEU A 215 16.12 21.51 -13.09
CA LEU A 215 14.93 21.53 -12.29
C LEU A 215 14.02 20.35 -12.65
N MET A 216 13.50 19.68 -11.65
CA MET A 216 12.44 18.69 -11.80
C MET A 216 11.14 19.29 -11.30
N GLY A 217 10.05 19.00 -11.98
CA GLY A 217 8.73 19.25 -11.41
C GLY A 217 8.57 18.44 -10.13
N ARG A 218 8.23 19.09 -9.01
CA ARG A 218 8.06 18.40 -7.74
C ARG A 218 6.81 17.51 -7.83
N ALA A 219 6.98 16.23 -7.70
CA ALA A 219 5.91 15.26 -7.70
C ALA A 219 6.21 14.12 -6.71
N HIS A 220 5.18 13.48 -6.19
CA HIS A 220 5.40 12.27 -5.42
C HIS A 220 5.88 11.14 -6.35
N PRO A 221 6.89 10.35 -5.94
CA PRO A 221 7.33 9.20 -6.72
C PRO A 221 6.20 8.19 -6.89
N SER A 222 6.25 7.41 -7.96
CA SER A 222 5.31 6.35 -8.28
C SER A 222 5.96 4.96 -8.13
N ILE A 223 5.16 3.90 -8.19
CA ILE A 223 5.67 2.51 -8.24
C ILE A 223 6.59 2.31 -9.44
N ARG A 224 6.30 2.95 -10.58
CA ARG A 224 7.17 2.91 -11.77
C ARG A 224 8.54 3.51 -11.50
N ASP A 225 8.62 4.57 -10.72
CA ASP A 225 9.90 5.20 -10.37
C ASP A 225 10.69 4.31 -9.42
N ALA A 226 10.03 3.68 -8.44
CA ALA A 226 10.65 2.69 -7.57
C ALA A 226 11.16 1.47 -8.36
N LEU A 227 10.38 0.97 -9.32
CA LEU A 227 10.79 -0.11 -10.21
C LEU A 227 12.03 0.28 -11.04
N ARG A 228 11.98 1.46 -11.65
CA ARG A 228 13.10 1.97 -12.44
C ARG A 228 14.37 2.11 -11.61
N MET A 229 14.26 2.64 -10.39
CA MET A 229 15.38 2.72 -9.45
C MET A 229 15.96 1.34 -9.13
N ALA A 230 15.10 0.38 -8.75
CA ALA A 230 15.53 -0.97 -8.43
C ALA A 230 16.20 -1.68 -9.62
N GLN A 231 15.66 -1.51 -10.83
CA GLN A 231 16.25 -2.04 -12.07
C GLN A 231 17.63 -1.43 -12.35
N ASN A 232 17.79 -0.13 -12.12
CA ASN A 232 19.08 0.55 -12.31
C ASN A 232 20.14 0.08 -11.31
N ILE A 233 19.75 -0.05 -10.04
CA ILE A 233 20.62 -0.59 -8.99
C ILE A 233 21.01 -2.04 -9.35
N LEU A 234 20.06 -2.84 -9.80
CA LEU A 234 20.30 -4.21 -10.24
C LEU A 234 21.26 -4.24 -11.44
N GLN A 235 21.05 -3.39 -12.43
CA GLN A 235 21.93 -3.27 -13.59
C GLN A 235 23.34 -2.83 -13.20
N GLN A 236 23.46 -1.85 -12.30
CA GLN A 236 24.74 -1.40 -11.75
C GLN A 236 25.44 -2.49 -10.94
N SER A 237 24.73 -3.28 -10.15
CA SER A 237 25.31 -4.40 -9.40
C SER A 237 25.79 -5.54 -10.30
N PHE A 238 25.21 -5.69 -11.49
CA PHE A 238 25.73 -6.60 -12.52
C PHE A 238 26.88 -6.01 -13.33
N LEU A 239 26.83 -4.69 -13.56
CA LEU A 239 27.75 -4.03 -14.47
C LEU A 239 28.96 -3.42 -13.75
N GLY A 240 28.96 -3.29 -12.41
CA GLY A 240 29.98 -2.52 -11.67
C GLY A 240 29.99 -1.04 -12.09
N SER A 241 30.73 -0.22 -11.38
CA SER A 241 30.85 1.22 -11.72
C SER A 241 31.79 1.50 -12.88
N GLY A 242 32.50 0.50 -13.40
CA GLY A 242 33.37 0.58 -14.55
C GLY A 242 33.18 -0.61 -15.50
N ALA A 243 33.11 -0.35 -16.81
CA ALA A 243 32.98 -1.38 -17.85
C ALA A 243 34.06 -2.46 -17.78
N GLU A 244 35.24 -2.12 -17.25
CA GLU A 244 36.36 -3.03 -17.07
C GLU A 244 36.11 -4.02 -15.91
N ALA A 245 35.67 -3.56 -14.75
CA ALA A 245 35.36 -4.42 -13.58
C ALA A 245 34.26 -5.46 -13.90
N VAL A 246 33.31 -5.10 -14.75
CA VAL A 246 32.24 -6.01 -15.26
C VAL A 246 32.84 -7.13 -16.09
N THR A 247 33.69 -6.78 -17.03
CA THR A 247 34.34 -7.76 -17.92
C THR A 247 35.17 -8.74 -17.07
N TYR A 248 35.91 -8.22 -16.10
CA TYR A 248 36.70 -9.05 -15.19
C TYR A 248 35.83 -9.94 -14.29
N LEU A 249 34.69 -9.46 -13.79
CA LEU A 249 33.75 -10.25 -13.00
C LEU A 249 33.13 -11.39 -13.83
N GLU A 250 32.76 -11.14 -15.08
CA GLU A 250 32.25 -12.19 -15.97
C GLU A 250 33.32 -13.26 -16.26
N VAL A 251 34.57 -12.82 -16.47
CA VAL A 251 35.70 -13.72 -16.70
C VAL A 251 35.96 -14.57 -15.43
N ALA A 252 35.94 -13.97 -14.25
CA ALA A 252 36.11 -14.65 -12.98
C ALA A 252 35.01 -15.69 -12.73
N ASN A 253 33.74 -15.31 -12.99
CA ASN A 253 32.59 -16.23 -12.86
C ASN A 253 32.67 -17.40 -13.83
N ARG A 254 33.02 -17.16 -15.10
CA ARG A 254 33.24 -18.25 -16.07
C ARG A 254 34.39 -19.17 -15.69
N ALA A 255 35.51 -18.62 -15.20
CA ALA A 255 36.64 -19.38 -14.75
C ALA A 255 36.30 -20.25 -13.51
N ALA A 256 35.59 -19.68 -12.53
CA ALA A 256 35.14 -20.41 -11.34
C ALA A 256 34.15 -21.53 -11.69
N GLN A 257 33.19 -21.27 -12.58
CA GLN A 257 32.26 -22.30 -13.07
C GLN A 257 32.98 -23.39 -13.88
N GLY A 258 33.96 -23.01 -14.69
CA GLY A 258 34.81 -23.94 -15.42
C GLY A 258 35.60 -24.88 -14.49
N HIS A 259 36.21 -24.31 -13.46
CA HIS A 259 36.90 -25.09 -12.44
C HIS A 259 35.96 -26.05 -11.72
N ARG A 260 34.79 -25.55 -11.25
CA ARG A 260 33.76 -26.40 -10.60
C ARG A 260 33.33 -27.56 -11.48
N LYS A 261 33.10 -27.34 -12.78
CA LYS A 261 32.74 -28.41 -13.73
C LYS A 261 33.83 -29.47 -13.81
N LYS A 262 35.12 -29.07 -13.91
CA LYS A 262 36.26 -29.98 -13.97
C LYS A 262 36.39 -30.80 -12.67
N VAL A 263 36.22 -30.16 -11.50
CA VAL A 263 36.21 -30.89 -10.20
C VAL A 263 35.09 -31.93 -10.17
N ILE A 264 33.88 -31.59 -10.59
CA ILE A 264 32.75 -32.53 -10.61
C ILE A 264 33.01 -33.68 -11.61
N GLN A 265 33.62 -33.40 -12.77
CA GLN A 265 33.97 -34.43 -13.74
C GLN A 265 35.05 -35.37 -13.22
N ALA A 266 36.09 -34.84 -12.55
CA ALA A 266 37.10 -35.64 -11.93
C ALA A 266 36.53 -36.56 -10.84
N LEU A 267 35.62 -36.04 -9.98
CA LEU A 267 34.93 -36.84 -8.95
C LEU A 267 34.03 -37.95 -9.53
N ARG A 268 33.48 -37.74 -10.75
CA ARG A 268 32.59 -38.74 -11.40
C ARG A 268 33.34 -39.87 -12.11
N LYS A 269 34.61 -39.67 -12.50
CA LYS A 269 35.39 -40.68 -13.26
C LYS A 269 35.81 -41.91 -12.46
N GLY A 270 35.77 -41.88 -11.14
CA GLY A 270 36.10 -43.00 -10.27
C GLY A 270 37.55 -43.50 -10.42
N GLN A 271 38.08 -44.22 -9.44
CA GLN A 271 39.50 -44.63 -9.27
C GLN A 271 40.09 -45.53 -10.36
N SER A 272 39.36 -45.95 -11.38
CA SER A 272 39.84 -46.98 -12.34
C SER A 272 40.44 -46.47 -13.66
N GLN A 273 40.48 -45.17 -13.91
CA GLN A 273 41.04 -44.55 -15.13
C GLN A 273 41.83 -43.25 -14.89
N PHE A 274 42.55 -43.18 -13.77
CA PHE A 274 43.28 -41.94 -13.40
C PHE A 274 44.73 -41.99 -13.92
N ASP A 275 45.04 -41.01 -14.79
CA ASP A 275 46.35 -40.45 -14.92
C ASP A 275 46.45 -39.30 -13.88
N GLU A 276 46.82 -39.65 -12.62
CA GLU A 276 46.73 -38.74 -11.46
C GLU A 276 47.51 -37.44 -11.65
N GLU A 277 48.65 -37.47 -12.35
CA GLU A 277 49.50 -36.27 -12.56
C GLU A 277 48.90 -35.33 -13.59
N ALA A 278 48.36 -35.83 -14.69
CA ALA A 278 47.77 -35.00 -15.75
C ALA A 278 46.49 -34.30 -15.31
N GLU A 279 45.58 -34.99 -14.62
CA GLU A 279 44.33 -34.41 -14.12
C GLU A 279 44.56 -33.41 -12.97
N LYS A 280 45.51 -33.70 -12.09
CA LYS A 280 45.90 -32.80 -11.01
C LYS A 280 46.49 -31.51 -11.57
N SER A 281 47.32 -31.57 -12.64
CA SER A 281 47.83 -30.41 -13.36
C SER A 281 46.72 -29.58 -14.04
N GLU A 282 45.73 -30.24 -14.61
CA GLU A 282 44.54 -29.58 -15.25
C GLU A 282 43.65 -28.87 -14.23
N LEU A 283 43.42 -29.52 -13.07
CA LEU A 283 42.67 -28.90 -11.99
C LEU A 283 43.40 -27.70 -11.39
N ASP A 284 44.73 -27.84 -11.16
CA ASP A 284 45.54 -26.72 -10.66
C ASP A 284 45.63 -25.54 -11.65
N LYS A 285 45.73 -25.81 -12.94
CA LYS A 285 45.67 -24.76 -13.99
C LYS A 285 44.34 -24.05 -13.99
N SER A 286 43.20 -24.80 -13.88
CA SER A 286 41.88 -24.19 -13.86
C SER A 286 41.62 -23.42 -12.57
N LYS A 287 42.13 -23.86 -11.44
CA LYS A 287 42.09 -23.18 -10.15
C LYS A 287 42.89 -21.87 -10.19
N ARG A 288 44.13 -21.91 -10.68
CA ARG A 288 44.94 -20.68 -10.87
C ARG A 288 44.24 -19.68 -11.74
N LYS A 289 43.71 -20.12 -12.90
CA LYS A 289 42.96 -19.23 -13.79
C LYS A 289 41.78 -18.55 -13.09
N ALA A 290 41.06 -19.26 -12.22
CA ALA A 290 39.96 -18.68 -11.44
C ALA A 290 40.46 -17.66 -10.41
N ILE A 291 41.56 -17.96 -9.72
CA ILE A 291 42.19 -17.05 -8.75
C ILE A 291 42.69 -15.80 -9.46
N ASP A 292 43.47 -15.92 -10.57
CA ASP A 292 44.01 -14.80 -11.31
C ASP A 292 42.90 -13.90 -11.85
N SER A 293 41.82 -14.49 -12.36
CA SER A 293 40.67 -13.74 -12.84
C SER A 293 39.93 -13.02 -11.71
N TYR A 294 39.85 -13.60 -10.51
CA TYR A 294 39.27 -12.96 -9.34
C TYR A 294 40.16 -11.83 -8.82
N THR A 295 41.48 -12.02 -8.81
CA THR A 295 42.46 -10.96 -8.48
C THR A 295 42.35 -9.78 -9.43
N ALA A 296 42.29 -10.03 -10.74
CA ALA A 296 42.11 -8.99 -11.73
C ALA A 296 40.78 -8.21 -11.55
N TYR A 297 39.72 -8.89 -11.13
CA TYR A 297 38.45 -8.24 -10.76
C TYR A 297 38.63 -7.32 -9.53
N ILE A 298 39.26 -7.81 -8.48
CA ILE A 298 39.49 -7.03 -7.25
C ILE A 298 40.35 -5.80 -7.54
N ASP A 299 41.41 -5.96 -8.35
CA ASP A 299 42.32 -4.86 -8.75
C ASP A 299 41.60 -3.80 -9.62
N ALA A 300 40.54 -4.20 -10.32
CA ALA A 300 39.72 -3.30 -11.13
C ALA A 300 38.71 -2.48 -10.29
N ILE A 301 38.51 -2.82 -8.99
CA ILE A 301 37.64 -2.06 -8.09
C ILE A 301 38.38 -0.80 -7.62
N THR A 302 38.04 0.34 -8.22
CA THR A 302 38.79 1.59 -7.98
C THR A 302 38.13 2.50 -6.92
N THR A 303 36.85 2.36 -6.64
CA THR A 303 36.08 3.36 -5.87
C THR A 303 35.50 2.86 -4.53
N GLY A 304 35.43 1.55 -4.29
CA GLY A 304 34.76 0.97 -3.13
C GLY A 304 33.22 1.14 -3.12
N LYS A 305 32.66 1.88 -4.07
CA LYS A 305 31.18 2.07 -4.21
C LYS A 305 30.45 0.78 -4.54
N GLU A 306 31.11 -0.16 -5.14
CA GLU A 306 30.63 -1.50 -5.45
C GLU A 306 30.31 -2.29 -4.17
N LEU A 307 31.15 -2.10 -3.13
CA LEU A 307 30.93 -2.70 -1.79
C LEU A 307 29.77 -2.01 -1.05
N ASP A 308 29.66 -0.69 -1.19
CA ASP A 308 28.54 0.07 -0.61
C ASP A 308 27.19 -0.39 -1.16
N SER A 309 27.08 -0.66 -2.46
CA SER A 309 25.86 -1.17 -3.08
C SER A 309 25.48 -2.55 -2.54
N LEU A 310 26.46 -3.44 -2.35
CA LEU A 310 26.24 -4.77 -1.74
C LEU A 310 25.79 -4.66 -0.28
N MET A 311 26.38 -3.77 0.49
CA MET A 311 26.01 -3.56 1.89
C MET A 311 24.61 -2.95 2.02
N ARG A 312 24.20 -2.07 1.08
CA ARG A 312 22.93 -1.35 1.13
C ARG A 312 21.74 -2.16 0.62
N TYR A 313 21.93 -2.95 -0.44
CA TYR A 313 20.84 -3.65 -1.13
C TYR A 313 20.89 -5.17 -1.02
N ASP A 314 21.83 -5.73 -0.24
CA ASP A 314 22.06 -7.18 -0.11
C ASP A 314 22.50 -7.83 -1.45
N SER A 315 22.24 -9.11 -1.59
CA SER A 315 22.66 -9.86 -2.77
C SER A 315 21.80 -9.54 -4.01
N THR A 316 22.37 -9.80 -5.17
CA THR A 316 21.68 -9.66 -6.46
C THR A 316 20.37 -10.44 -6.54
N ASP A 317 20.29 -11.60 -5.89
CA ASP A 317 19.06 -12.42 -5.86
C ASP A 317 17.96 -11.78 -5.02
N VAL A 318 18.31 -11.13 -3.90
CA VAL A 318 17.37 -10.35 -3.09
C VAL A 318 16.85 -9.16 -3.90
N LEU A 319 17.74 -8.44 -4.56
CA LEU A 319 17.38 -7.29 -5.39
C LEU A 319 16.51 -7.69 -6.60
N LYS A 320 16.81 -8.81 -7.28
CA LYS A 320 15.94 -9.38 -8.34
C LYS A 320 14.54 -9.65 -7.81
N SER A 321 14.43 -10.26 -6.64
CA SER A 321 13.13 -10.53 -6.03
C SER A 321 12.33 -9.27 -5.71
N VAL A 322 13.02 -8.17 -5.34
CA VAL A 322 12.40 -6.86 -5.15
C VAL A 322 11.95 -6.26 -6.48
N VAL A 323 12.77 -6.37 -7.53
CA VAL A 323 12.40 -5.94 -8.90
C VAL A 323 11.16 -6.68 -9.38
N ASP A 324 11.15 -8.02 -9.28
CA ASP A 324 10.00 -8.84 -9.70
C ASP A 324 8.72 -8.44 -8.97
N ARG A 325 8.82 -8.13 -7.69
CA ARG A 325 7.67 -7.68 -6.88
C ARG A 325 7.17 -6.31 -7.32
N LEU A 326 8.05 -5.35 -7.57
CA LEU A 326 7.69 -4.03 -8.08
C LEU A 326 7.11 -4.11 -9.49
N GLN A 327 7.63 -5.01 -10.34
CA GLN A 327 7.06 -5.27 -11.67
C GLN A 327 5.63 -5.82 -11.58
N ASN A 328 5.38 -6.77 -10.67
CA ASN A 328 4.04 -7.29 -10.44
C ASN A 328 3.07 -6.20 -9.99
N LEU A 329 3.51 -5.30 -9.09
CA LEU A 329 2.69 -4.15 -8.66
C LEU A 329 2.41 -3.17 -9.80
N GLU A 330 3.42 -2.88 -10.64
CA GLU A 330 3.26 -1.98 -11.78
C GLU A 330 2.33 -2.60 -12.83
N ALA A 331 2.47 -3.91 -13.07
CA ALA A 331 1.64 -4.68 -14.01
C ALA A 331 0.15 -4.72 -13.63
N ILE A 332 -0.19 -4.64 -12.35
CA ILE A 332 -1.59 -4.53 -11.87
C ILE A 332 -2.29 -3.31 -12.48
N GLY A 333 -1.56 -2.24 -12.80
CA GLY A 333 -2.08 -1.10 -13.55
C GLY A 333 -3.05 -0.19 -12.77
N ILE A 334 -3.21 -0.37 -11.45
CA ILE A 334 -4.05 0.48 -10.59
C ILE A 334 -3.24 1.58 -9.88
N PHE A 335 -1.92 1.41 -9.79
CA PHE A 335 -1.03 2.38 -9.16
C PHE A 335 -0.57 3.43 -10.18
N LYS A 336 -1.17 4.61 -10.11
CA LYS A 336 -0.95 5.70 -11.06
C LYS A 336 -0.82 7.03 -10.32
N SER A 337 -0.08 7.96 -10.91
CA SER A 337 0.08 9.32 -10.38
C SER A 337 -1.16 10.20 -10.59
N GLY A 338 -2.00 9.88 -11.59
CA GLY A 338 -3.23 10.63 -11.85
C GLY A 338 -4.23 10.48 -10.72
N ILE A 339 -4.79 11.60 -10.27
CA ILE A 339 -5.78 11.64 -9.18
C ILE A 339 -7.12 11.14 -9.71
N PRO A 340 -7.83 10.26 -8.97
CA PRO A 340 -9.18 9.86 -9.33
C PRO A 340 -10.13 11.08 -9.42
N PRO A 341 -10.90 11.22 -10.51
CA PRO A 341 -11.70 12.44 -10.79
C PRO A 341 -13.02 12.46 -9.99
N PHE A 342 -12.92 12.34 -8.67
CA PHE A 342 -14.07 12.58 -7.81
C PHE A 342 -14.43 14.06 -7.80
N ASP A 343 -15.73 14.36 -7.81
CA ASP A 343 -16.20 15.71 -7.56
C ASP A 343 -16.00 16.06 -6.06
N PRO A 344 -15.14 17.04 -5.74
CA PRO A 344 -14.83 17.39 -4.35
C PRO A 344 -16.02 18.04 -3.63
N THR A 345 -17.01 18.56 -4.36
CA THR A 345 -18.22 19.15 -3.78
C THR A 345 -19.29 18.12 -3.44
N ASN A 346 -19.17 16.91 -4.00
CA ASN A 346 -20.13 15.85 -3.78
C ASN A 346 -19.83 15.12 -2.46
N PRO A 347 -20.80 14.97 -1.55
CA PRO A 347 -20.58 14.29 -0.27
C PRO A 347 -20.42 12.78 -0.41
N VAL A 348 -20.84 12.16 -1.52
CA VAL A 348 -20.81 10.71 -1.70
C VAL A 348 -19.85 10.34 -2.82
N TRP A 349 -18.78 9.65 -2.46
CA TRP A 349 -17.75 9.12 -3.36
C TRP A 349 -17.85 7.62 -3.48
N ARG A 350 -18.21 7.13 -4.66
CA ARG A 350 -18.33 5.71 -4.94
C ARG A 350 -17.11 5.23 -5.72
N TYR A 351 -16.32 4.38 -5.07
CA TYR A 351 -15.19 3.65 -5.65
C TYR A 351 -15.72 2.37 -6.29
N ASN A 352 -15.97 2.41 -7.59
CA ASN A 352 -16.39 1.22 -8.34
C ASN A 352 -15.17 0.36 -8.66
N ILE A 353 -14.96 -0.68 -7.85
CA ILE A 353 -13.83 -1.60 -7.92
C ILE A 353 -14.23 -2.96 -8.50
N HIS A 354 -15.40 -3.06 -9.12
CA HIS A 354 -15.94 -4.32 -9.66
C HIS A 354 -15.03 -4.95 -10.72
N ALA A 355 -14.38 -4.13 -11.55
CA ALA A 355 -13.50 -4.62 -12.63
C ALA A 355 -12.15 -5.18 -12.14
N LEU A 356 -11.84 -5.04 -10.86
CA LEU A 356 -10.57 -5.46 -10.27
C LEU A 356 -10.62 -6.89 -9.74
N SER A 357 -9.49 -7.58 -9.79
CA SER A 357 -9.29 -8.87 -9.12
C SER A 357 -9.38 -8.75 -7.59
N MET A 358 -9.47 -9.86 -6.89
CA MET A 358 -9.54 -9.89 -5.43
C MET A 358 -8.32 -9.21 -4.78
N GLU A 359 -7.11 -9.49 -5.28
CA GLU A 359 -5.87 -8.91 -4.76
C GLU A 359 -5.79 -7.40 -5.01
N GLU A 360 -6.18 -6.96 -6.20
CA GLU A 360 -6.22 -5.54 -6.55
C GLU A 360 -7.22 -4.76 -5.69
N ARG A 361 -8.42 -5.33 -5.46
CA ARG A 361 -9.42 -4.76 -4.54
C ARG A 361 -8.84 -4.59 -3.15
N LYS A 362 -8.19 -5.65 -2.63
CA LYS A 362 -7.57 -5.61 -1.30
C LYS A 362 -6.51 -4.52 -1.20
N LEU A 363 -5.64 -4.40 -2.20
CA LEU A 363 -4.61 -3.37 -2.26
C LEU A 363 -5.20 -1.96 -2.24
N ILE A 364 -6.11 -1.65 -3.18
CA ILE A 364 -6.72 -0.31 -3.26
C ILE A 364 -7.42 0.06 -1.96
N VAL A 365 -8.23 -0.85 -1.43
CA VAL A 365 -9.03 -0.55 -0.23
C VAL A 365 -8.13 -0.36 0.98
N LEU A 366 -7.16 -1.24 1.23
CA LEU A 366 -6.28 -1.10 2.39
C LEU A 366 -5.43 0.16 2.34
N PHE A 367 -4.86 0.52 1.18
CA PHE A 367 -4.12 1.78 1.04
C PHE A 367 -5.03 2.99 1.25
N ARG A 368 -6.26 2.96 0.71
CA ARG A 368 -7.17 4.08 0.86
C ARG A 368 -7.70 4.21 2.29
N LEU A 369 -8.00 3.10 2.97
CA LEU A 369 -8.38 3.11 4.39
C LEU A 369 -7.29 3.73 5.27
N GLU A 370 -6.04 3.39 5.00
CA GLU A 370 -4.92 3.96 5.73
C GLU A 370 -4.78 5.46 5.48
N GLU A 371 -4.91 5.92 4.23
CA GLU A 371 -4.90 7.35 3.92
C GLU A 371 -6.04 8.09 4.63
N LEU A 372 -7.25 7.55 4.63
CA LEU A 372 -8.41 8.14 5.31
C LEU A 372 -8.21 8.18 6.83
N PHE A 373 -7.65 7.12 7.41
CA PHE A 373 -7.34 7.08 8.84
C PHE A 373 -6.28 8.13 9.21
N LEU A 374 -5.19 8.23 8.45
CA LEU A 374 -4.14 9.22 8.70
C LEU A 374 -4.66 10.65 8.53
N ALA A 375 -5.47 10.91 7.50
CA ALA A 375 -6.11 12.22 7.31
C ALA A 375 -7.07 12.58 8.46
N ALA A 376 -7.78 11.59 9.00
CA ALA A 376 -8.65 11.81 10.16
C ALA A 376 -7.83 12.12 11.43
N VAL A 377 -6.73 11.40 11.66
CA VAL A 377 -5.80 11.65 12.79
C VAL A 377 -5.17 13.04 12.67
N GLU A 378 -4.72 13.44 11.49
CA GLU A 378 -4.16 14.77 11.19
C GLU A 378 -5.16 15.89 11.47
N ARG A 379 -6.43 15.69 11.12
CA ARG A 379 -7.52 16.63 11.40
C ARG A 379 -7.72 16.85 12.90
N GLY A 380 -7.36 15.87 13.72
CA GLY A 380 -7.54 15.91 15.17
C GLY A 380 -8.92 15.48 15.65
N GLU A 381 -9.21 15.71 16.93
CA GLU A 381 -10.46 15.29 17.55
C GLU A 381 -11.67 16.03 17.01
N GLN A 382 -12.75 15.29 16.77
CA GLN A 382 -14.01 15.77 16.24
C GLN A 382 -15.16 15.39 17.17
N ASP A 383 -16.12 16.28 17.30
CA ASP A 383 -17.35 16.08 18.09
C ASP A 383 -18.49 15.42 17.26
N HIS A 384 -18.32 15.39 15.92
CA HIS A 384 -19.26 14.81 14.97
C HIS A 384 -18.57 13.90 13.96
N ILE A 385 -19.36 13.16 13.18
CA ILE A 385 -18.86 12.29 12.12
C ILE A 385 -18.57 13.15 10.88
N VAL A 386 -17.31 13.14 10.44
CA VAL A 386 -16.82 13.88 9.27
C VAL A 386 -16.71 12.97 8.05
N ASP A 387 -16.20 11.76 8.25
CA ASP A 387 -16.06 10.77 7.16
C ASP A 387 -16.75 9.46 7.54
N VAL A 388 -17.43 8.85 6.57
CA VAL A 388 -18.04 7.53 6.66
C VAL A 388 -17.43 6.64 5.59
N VAL A 389 -16.86 5.53 5.99
CA VAL A 389 -16.37 4.49 5.08
C VAL A 389 -17.34 3.34 5.06
N ILE A 390 -17.82 2.97 3.89
CA ILE A 390 -18.71 1.83 3.66
C ILE A 390 -17.95 0.78 2.86
N LEU A 391 -17.71 -0.37 3.47
CA LEU A 391 -17.10 -1.54 2.84
C LEU A 391 -18.16 -2.57 2.53
N ASP A 392 -18.46 -2.74 1.25
CA ASP A 392 -19.19 -3.91 0.78
C ASP A 392 -18.25 -5.13 0.76
N GLU A 393 -18.76 -6.31 1.15
CA GLU A 393 -17.98 -7.54 1.32
C GLU A 393 -16.70 -7.33 2.18
N ALA A 394 -16.85 -6.67 3.34
CA ALA A 394 -15.74 -6.24 4.19
C ALA A 394 -14.83 -7.40 4.66
N HIS A 395 -15.30 -8.65 4.58
CA HIS A 395 -14.51 -9.84 4.89
C HIS A 395 -13.26 -10.00 3.99
N ILE A 396 -13.29 -9.43 2.77
CA ILE A 396 -12.13 -9.44 1.87
C ILE A 396 -10.92 -8.73 2.50
N TYR A 397 -11.19 -7.74 3.34
CA TYR A 397 -10.19 -6.84 3.94
C TYR A 397 -9.92 -7.14 5.41
N ALA A 398 -10.73 -8.00 6.04
CA ALA A 398 -10.59 -8.39 7.44
C ALA A 398 -9.39 -9.34 7.60
N ASP A 399 -8.65 -9.15 8.68
CA ASP A 399 -7.58 -10.03 9.15
C ASP A 399 -7.46 -9.95 10.68
N ASP A 400 -6.66 -10.84 11.27
CA ASP A 400 -6.45 -10.90 12.72
C ASP A 400 -5.36 -9.94 13.22
N ASP A 401 -4.69 -9.18 12.30
CA ASP A 401 -3.67 -8.22 12.69
C ASP A 401 -4.32 -6.97 13.34
N PRO A 402 -4.06 -6.68 14.63
CA PRO A 402 -4.60 -5.49 15.30
C PRO A 402 -4.22 -4.17 14.62
N GLU A 403 -3.08 -4.16 13.91
CA GLU A 403 -2.56 -2.99 13.21
C GLU A 403 -3.13 -2.86 11.78
N SER A 404 -4.00 -3.76 11.34
CA SER A 404 -4.63 -3.60 10.03
C SER A 404 -5.51 -2.35 9.98
N PRO A 405 -5.61 -1.66 8.84
CA PRO A 405 -6.38 -0.42 8.73
C PRO A 405 -7.84 -0.57 9.21
N ILE A 406 -8.48 -1.68 8.91
CA ILE A 406 -9.87 -1.93 9.31
C ILE A 406 -10.02 -2.07 10.84
N ASN A 407 -9.11 -2.81 11.49
CA ASN A 407 -9.10 -3.00 12.93
C ASN A 407 -8.74 -1.71 13.68
N ARG A 408 -7.75 -0.96 13.18
CA ARG A 408 -7.37 0.33 13.74
C ARG A 408 -8.50 1.35 13.66
N ILE A 409 -9.19 1.45 12.51
CA ILE A 409 -10.34 2.34 12.36
C ILE A 409 -11.42 1.97 13.38
N ALA A 410 -11.77 0.70 13.52
CA ALA A 410 -12.79 0.26 14.46
C ALA A 410 -12.45 0.55 15.94
N LYS A 411 -11.16 0.54 16.30
CA LYS A 411 -10.69 0.77 17.67
C LYS A 411 -10.43 2.24 17.99
N GLU A 412 -9.87 3.01 17.07
CA GLU A 412 -9.25 4.30 17.35
C GLU A 412 -9.89 5.50 16.66
N ALA A 413 -10.56 5.29 15.51
CA ALA A 413 -10.95 6.39 14.63
C ALA A 413 -12.16 7.20 15.09
N ARG A 414 -12.92 6.72 16.08
CA ARG A 414 -14.11 7.41 16.61
C ARG A 414 -13.83 8.87 16.97
N LYS A 415 -12.77 9.10 17.75
CA LYS A 415 -12.42 10.44 18.24
C LYS A 415 -12.01 11.42 17.15
N PHE A 416 -11.69 10.90 15.96
CA PHE A 416 -11.30 11.69 14.79
C PHE A 416 -12.43 11.89 13.79
N GLY A 417 -13.67 11.56 14.17
CA GLY A 417 -14.85 11.72 13.32
C GLY A 417 -14.92 10.77 12.14
N LEU A 418 -14.20 9.64 12.16
CA LEU A 418 -14.24 8.62 11.11
C LEU A 418 -15.08 7.44 11.54
N MET A 419 -16.12 7.13 10.76
CA MET A 419 -17.04 6.02 10.95
C MET A 419 -16.80 4.91 9.93
N LEU A 420 -16.88 3.65 10.35
CA LEU A 420 -16.78 2.48 9.48
C LEU A 420 -18.10 1.72 9.47
N VAL A 421 -18.63 1.42 8.30
CA VAL A 421 -19.74 0.50 8.05
C VAL A 421 -19.20 -0.70 7.27
N ALA A 422 -19.08 -1.83 7.94
CA ALA A 422 -18.60 -3.08 7.35
C ALA A 422 -19.77 -4.01 7.04
N ALA A 423 -20.03 -4.30 5.78
CA ALA A 423 -21.03 -5.27 5.35
C ALA A 423 -20.38 -6.60 4.98
N SER A 424 -20.96 -7.72 5.45
CA SER A 424 -20.45 -9.07 5.20
C SER A 424 -21.56 -10.11 5.25
N GLN A 425 -21.25 -11.34 4.87
CA GLN A 425 -22.19 -12.46 4.90
C GLN A 425 -22.27 -13.11 6.28
N SER A 426 -21.20 -13.08 7.07
CA SER A 426 -21.15 -13.69 8.40
C SER A 426 -20.31 -12.85 9.37
N PRO A 427 -20.68 -12.80 10.66
CA PRO A 427 -19.87 -12.16 11.69
C PRO A 427 -18.59 -12.95 12.01
N THR A 428 -18.54 -14.23 11.64
CA THR A 428 -17.37 -15.10 11.88
C THR A 428 -16.14 -14.71 11.06
N HIS A 429 -16.33 -13.92 10.02
CA HIS A 429 -15.25 -13.41 9.19
C HIS A 429 -14.37 -12.34 9.88
N PHE A 430 -14.79 -11.83 11.02
CA PHE A 430 -14.07 -10.75 11.73
C PHE A 430 -13.48 -11.25 13.05
N PRO A 431 -12.35 -10.69 13.49
CA PRO A 431 -11.82 -10.94 14.83
C PRO A 431 -12.84 -10.58 15.95
N GLU A 432 -12.71 -11.21 17.11
CA GLU A 432 -13.61 -10.88 18.25
C GLU A 432 -13.47 -9.43 18.68
N ASP A 433 -12.26 -8.93 18.70
CA ASP A 433 -11.94 -7.54 19.05
C ASP A 433 -12.64 -6.54 18.11
N PHE A 434 -12.68 -6.83 16.80
CA PHE A 434 -13.41 -6.01 15.85
C PHE A 434 -14.91 -6.00 16.17
N VAL A 435 -15.53 -7.19 16.31
CA VAL A 435 -16.95 -7.33 16.63
C VAL A 435 -17.29 -6.68 17.98
N ALA A 436 -16.35 -6.74 18.95
CA ALA A 436 -16.50 -6.06 20.23
C ALA A 436 -16.37 -4.54 20.12
N SER A 437 -15.58 -4.01 19.20
CA SER A 437 -15.33 -2.57 19.05
C SER A 437 -16.49 -1.84 18.39
N VAL A 438 -17.21 -2.47 17.45
CA VAL A 438 -18.36 -1.83 16.78
C VAL A 438 -19.54 -1.64 17.71
N ALA A 439 -20.13 -0.44 17.70
CA ALA A 439 -21.28 -0.14 18.57
C ALA A 439 -22.60 -0.65 17.99
N THR A 440 -22.70 -0.72 16.67
CA THR A 440 -23.94 -1.15 16.00
C THR A 440 -23.73 -2.47 15.29
N LYS A 441 -24.60 -3.43 15.56
CA LYS A 441 -24.64 -4.70 14.82
C LYS A 441 -26.02 -4.92 14.25
N ILE A 442 -26.10 -5.24 12.96
CA ILE A 442 -27.34 -5.46 12.22
C ILE A 442 -27.27 -6.85 11.59
N VAL A 443 -28.27 -7.69 11.86
CA VAL A 443 -28.41 -9.03 11.29
C VAL A 443 -29.63 -9.08 10.40
N LEU A 444 -29.43 -9.30 9.09
CA LEU A 444 -30.47 -9.35 8.07
C LEU A 444 -30.85 -10.77 7.62
N GLY A 445 -30.22 -11.77 8.20
CA GLY A 445 -30.37 -13.18 7.90
C GLY A 445 -29.03 -13.85 7.65
N ILE A 446 -28.82 -14.96 8.33
CA ILE A 446 -27.60 -15.77 8.24
C ILE A 446 -28.05 -17.17 7.85
N ASP A 447 -27.29 -17.85 7.00
CA ASP A 447 -27.55 -19.23 6.63
C ASP A 447 -27.52 -20.14 7.86
N GLU A 448 -28.47 -21.08 7.96
CA GLU A 448 -28.66 -21.97 9.11
C GLU A 448 -27.36 -22.71 9.49
N MET A 449 -26.59 -23.11 8.52
CA MET A 449 -25.31 -23.80 8.71
C MET A 449 -24.35 -23.00 9.59
N TYR A 450 -24.46 -21.67 9.60
CA TYR A 450 -23.59 -20.76 10.37
C TYR A 450 -24.22 -20.23 11.66
N TRP A 451 -25.47 -20.61 12.01
CA TRP A 451 -26.19 -20.06 13.17
C TRP A 451 -25.41 -20.25 14.46
N ARG A 452 -24.98 -21.47 14.77
CA ARG A 452 -24.31 -21.78 16.04
C ARG A 452 -23.06 -20.90 16.24
N GLN A 453 -22.21 -20.77 15.23
CA GLN A 453 -21.00 -19.97 15.32
C GLN A 453 -21.30 -18.47 15.38
N SER A 454 -22.27 -18.02 14.59
CA SER A 454 -22.70 -16.62 14.55
C SER A 454 -23.39 -16.20 15.85
N ALA A 455 -24.23 -17.05 16.41
CA ALA A 455 -24.90 -16.82 17.68
C ALA A 455 -23.90 -16.68 18.83
N THR A 456 -22.89 -17.58 18.88
CA THR A 456 -21.79 -17.48 19.84
C THR A 456 -21.03 -16.18 19.68
N LYS A 457 -20.62 -15.84 18.44
CA LYS A 457 -19.86 -14.63 18.12
C LYS A 457 -20.59 -13.33 18.46
N LEU A 458 -21.89 -13.29 18.23
CA LEU A 458 -22.75 -12.14 18.49
C LEU A 458 -23.34 -12.14 19.90
N ARG A 459 -23.12 -13.19 20.70
CA ARG A 459 -23.73 -13.42 21.99
C ARG A 459 -25.28 -13.37 21.91
N LEU A 460 -25.80 -14.08 20.92
CA LEU A 460 -27.25 -14.29 20.70
C LEU A 460 -27.63 -15.74 20.96
N ARG A 461 -28.92 -15.99 21.07
CA ARG A 461 -29.47 -17.33 21.00
C ARG A 461 -29.76 -17.70 19.54
N GLU A 462 -29.67 -18.98 19.19
CA GLU A 462 -29.93 -19.45 17.82
C GLU A 462 -31.38 -19.17 17.38
N ASP A 463 -32.35 -19.23 18.32
CA ASP A 463 -33.73 -18.89 18.04
C ASP A 463 -33.97 -17.44 17.62
N ALA A 464 -33.10 -16.52 18.07
CA ALA A 464 -33.12 -15.15 17.59
C ALA A 464 -32.71 -15.05 16.10
N LEU A 465 -31.71 -15.84 15.65
CA LEU A 465 -31.34 -15.91 14.24
C LEU A 465 -32.44 -16.54 13.38
N ALA A 466 -33.10 -17.58 13.87
CA ALA A 466 -34.23 -18.23 13.22
C ALA A 466 -35.44 -17.30 13.00
N TRP A 467 -35.61 -16.30 13.85
CA TRP A 467 -36.71 -15.31 13.72
C TRP A 467 -36.47 -14.35 12.56
N VAL A 468 -35.20 -14.12 12.18
CA VAL A 468 -34.88 -13.18 11.11
C VAL A 468 -35.31 -13.72 9.75
N THR A 469 -36.27 -13.06 9.15
CA THR A 469 -36.72 -13.33 7.79
C THR A 469 -36.12 -12.30 6.85
N PRO A 470 -35.30 -12.71 5.86
CA PRO A 470 -34.72 -11.80 4.89
C PRO A 470 -35.72 -10.78 4.33
N THR A 471 -35.32 -9.53 4.23
CA THR A 471 -36.13 -8.40 3.74
C THR A 471 -37.37 -8.00 4.56
N LYS A 472 -37.75 -8.77 5.61
CA LYS A 472 -38.92 -8.48 6.42
C LYS A 472 -38.58 -8.10 7.86
N THR A 473 -37.62 -8.80 8.44
CA THR A 473 -37.21 -8.60 9.84
C THR A 473 -35.70 -8.55 9.98
N MET A 474 -35.23 -7.91 11.03
CA MET A 474 -33.79 -7.84 11.35
C MET A 474 -33.58 -7.74 12.85
N LEU A 475 -32.39 -8.09 13.31
CA LEU A 475 -31.95 -7.83 14.67
C LEU A 475 -30.97 -6.66 14.66
N VAL A 476 -31.11 -5.75 15.61
CA VAL A 476 -30.22 -4.58 15.75
C VAL A 476 -29.74 -4.50 17.19
N GLN A 477 -28.42 -4.43 17.39
CA GLN A 477 -27.82 -4.10 18.68
C GLN A 477 -27.21 -2.71 18.61
N LEU A 478 -27.52 -1.88 19.59
CA LEU A 478 -26.99 -0.53 19.74
C LEU A 478 -26.28 -0.41 21.09
N LYS A 479 -24.98 -0.08 21.07
CA LYS A 479 -24.23 0.18 22.31
C LYS A 479 -24.37 1.63 22.69
N MET A 480 -25.18 1.89 23.70
CA MET A 480 -25.46 3.24 24.19
C MET A 480 -24.37 3.73 25.16
N LYS A 481 -24.10 5.02 25.16
CA LYS A 481 -23.20 5.65 26.13
C LYS A 481 -23.76 5.50 27.54
N GLY A 482 -22.92 5.05 28.48
CA GLY A 482 -23.30 4.87 29.88
C GLY A 482 -23.99 3.57 30.22
N GLU A 483 -24.31 2.72 29.24
CA GLU A 483 -24.90 1.41 29.47
C GLU A 483 -23.82 0.31 29.47
N THR A 484 -23.93 -0.61 30.44
CA THR A 484 -23.02 -1.76 30.56
C THR A 484 -23.53 -2.99 29.81
N GLN A 485 -24.86 -3.11 29.63
CA GLN A 485 -25.52 -4.16 28.87
C GLN A 485 -26.26 -3.54 27.69
N ASN A 486 -26.18 -4.17 26.54
CA ASN A 486 -26.77 -3.67 25.30
C ASN A 486 -27.65 -4.76 24.71
N ASP A 487 -28.95 -4.55 24.77
CA ASP A 487 -29.95 -5.50 24.30
C ASP A 487 -30.04 -5.50 22.76
N TRP A 488 -30.59 -6.59 22.25
CA TRP A 488 -30.94 -6.72 20.86
C TRP A 488 -32.37 -6.29 20.62
N PHE A 489 -32.57 -5.37 19.70
CA PHE A 489 -33.88 -4.98 19.20
C PHE A 489 -34.32 -5.90 18.07
N TRP A 490 -35.54 -6.36 18.13
CA TRP A 490 -36.20 -7.18 17.11
C TRP A 490 -37.00 -6.23 16.23
N CYS A 491 -36.55 -6.00 14.99
CA CYS A 491 -37.13 -4.95 14.15
C CYS A 491 -37.89 -5.55 12.96
N THR A 492 -39.07 -4.99 12.69
CA THR A 492 -39.73 -5.16 11.39
C THR A 492 -39.27 -4.08 10.45
N ILE A 493 -38.85 -4.46 9.21
CA ILE A 493 -38.43 -3.54 8.19
C ILE A 493 -39.68 -2.85 7.63
N ALA A 494 -39.72 -1.52 7.73
CA ALA A 494 -40.85 -0.72 7.23
C ALA A 494 -40.65 -0.37 5.76
#